data_fb9544ccf4970e315dd3b0f61721d2a4
#
_entry.id   fb9544ccf4970e315dd3b0f61721d2a4
#
_cell.length_a   1.000
_cell.length_b   1.000
_cell.length_c   1.000
_cell.angle_alpha   90.00
_cell.angle_beta   90.00
_cell.angle_gamma   90.00
#
_symmetry.space_group_name_H-M   'P 1'
#
loop_
_entity.id
_entity.type
_entity.pdbx_description
1 polymer ?
#
loop_
_entity_poly.entity_id
_entity_poly.type
_entity_poly.pdbx_seq_one_letter_code
_entity_poly.pdbx_strand_id
1 'polypeptide(L)'
;MNTRAITQNKKVVTFGEVMLRLTAPNFQRFSQTNEFIATYGGSEANVAISLVNFGIPTEFVTRLPENAMAQACVNSLQAYGLGTDGIIYGGKRMGLYFLESGAAFRNSNVVYDREGSSFATLRPGMIDWEKILSDAGWFHWSGIAASLSQEGADACLEALQTADRLGLTISGKKIGRASCRERV
;
A
#
# COMPACT_ATOMS: atom_id res chain seq x y z
N MET A 1 -23.66 -9.48 -22.09
CA MET A 1 -22.39 -9.35 -21.33
C MET A 1 -21.65 -8.15 -21.90
N ASN A 2 -21.72 -6.99 -21.21
CA ASN A 2 -21.04 -5.79 -21.66
C ASN A 2 -19.60 -5.82 -21.13
N THR A 3 -18.69 -6.29 -21.96
CA THR A 3 -17.25 -6.09 -21.75
C THR A 3 -16.98 -4.60 -21.97
N ARG A 4 -16.99 -3.80 -20.89
CA ARG A 4 -16.44 -2.44 -20.97
C ARG A 4 -14.99 -2.59 -21.37
N ALA A 5 -14.70 -2.29 -22.64
CA ALA A 5 -13.34 -2.15 -23.12
C ALA A 5 -12.59 -1.22 -22.16
N ILE A 6 -11.50 -1.71 -21.58
CA ILE A 6 -10.55 -0.85 -20.88
C ILE A 6 -10.12 0.17 -21.92
N THR A 7 -10.60 1.39 -21.78
CA THR A 7 -10.22 2.50 -22.67
C THR A 7 -8.70 2.63 -22.55
N GLN A 8 -8.02 2.26 -23.61
CA GLN A 8 -6.56 2.36 -23.75
C GLN A 8 -6.13 3.76 -23.31
N ASN A 9 -5.29 3.83 -22.30
CA ASN A 9 -4.57 5.00 -21.76
C ASN A 9 -5.04 5.61 -20.42
N LYS A 10 -5.95 5.02 -19.66
CA LYS A 10 -6.26 5.54 -18.32
C LYS A 10 -5.41 4.81 -17.27
N LYS A 11 -4.84 5.58 -16.32
CA LYS A 11 -4.04 5.01 -15.23
C LYS A 11 -4.89 4.22 -14.23
N VAL A 12 -4.25 3.29 -13.54
CA VAL A 12 -4.77 2.66 -12.32
C VAL A 12 -4.26 3.46 -11.12
N VAL A 13 -5.14 3.77 -10.18
CA VAL A 13 -4.77 4.38 -8.91
C VAL A 13 -4.89 3.32 -7.83
N THR A 14 -3.83 3.11 -7.04
CA THR A 14 -3.84 2.21 -5.90
C THR A 14 -3.65 2.99 -4.60
N PHE A 15 -4.37 2.62 -3.55
CA PHE A 15 -4.37 3.34 -2.27
C PHE A 15 -4.11 2.40 -1.10
N GLY A 16 -3.06 2.65 -0.34
CA GLY A 16 -2.73 1.84 0.82
C GLY A 16 -1.46 2.27 1.56
N GLU A 17 -1.12 1.53 2.60
CA GLU A 17 0.11 1.78 3.35
C GLU A 17 1.30 1.06 2.73
N VAL A 18 2.41 1.77 2.58
CA VAL A 18 3.74 1.20 2.35
C VAL A 18 4.56 1.31 3.64
N MET A 19 5.19 0.21 4.02
CA MET A 19 5.97 0.10 5.26
C MET A 19 7.42 -0.25 4.96
N LEU A 20 8.32 0.14 5.85
CA LEU A 20 9.68 -0.38 5.86
C LEU A 20 9.67 -1.82 6.39
N ARG A 21 10.13 -2.75 5.56
CA ARG A 21 10.30 -4.15 5.91
C ARG A 21 11.75 -4.41 6.32
N LEU A 22 11.93 -4.95 7.50
CA LEU A 22 13.21 -5.37 8.04
C LEU A 22 13.25 -6.90 8.13
N THR A 23 13.97 -7.52 7.19
CA THR A 23 14.04 -8.98 7.08
C THR A 23 15.32 -9.51 7.67
N ALA A 24 15.23 -10.49 8.59
CA ALA A 24 16.39 -11.23 9.08
C ALA A 24 17.06 -12.00 7.91
N PRO A 25 18.38 -11.85 7.68
CA PRO A 25 19.05 -12.47 6.55
C PRO A 25 19.15 -13.99 6.72
N ASN A 26 19.40 -14.71 5.62
CA ASN A 26 19.79 -16.13 5.60
C ASN A 26 18.85 -17.04 6.41
N PHE A 27 17.54 -16.77 6.43
CA PHE A 27 16.55 -17.52 7.20
C PHE A 27 16.83 -17.56 8.71
N GLN A 28 17.59 -16.61 9.24
CA GLN A 28 17.85 -16.49 10.67
C GLN A 28 16.58 -16.07 11.42
N ARG A 29 16.54 -16.43 12.70
CA ARG A 29 15.54 -15.88 13.64
C ARG A 29 16.00 -14.50 14.13
N PHE A 30 15.07 -13.69 14.63
CA PHE A 30 15.40 -12.39 15.23
C PHE A 30 16.43 -12.51 16.36
N SER A 31 16.39 -13.61 17.11
CA SER A 31 17.37 -13.90 18.19
C SER A 31 18.76 -14.33 17.71
N GLN A 32 18.94 -14.52 16.40
CA GLN A 32 20.19 -15.03 15.81
C GLN A 32 20.90 -13.97 14.96
N THR A 33 20.28 -12.81 14.73
CA THR A 33 20.84 -11.78 13.85
C THR A 33 20.97 -10.44 14.56
N ASN A 34 22.00 -9.69 14.21
CA ASN A 34 22.19 -8.29 14.52
C ASN A 34 21.99 -7.39 13.30
N GLU A 35 21.63 -7.97 12.15
CA GLU A 35 21.50 -7.29 10.87
C GLU A 35 20.11 -7.48 10.30
N PHE A 36 19.61 -6.49 9.56
CA PHE A 36 18.37 -6.57 8.83
C PHE A 36 18.53 -6.05 7.40
N ILE A 37 17.97 -6.77 6.45
CA ILE A 37 17.82 -6.30 5.07
C ILE A 37 16.59 -5.40 5.03
N ALA A 38 16.81 -4.12 4.74
CA ALA A 38 15.77 -3.11 4.62
C ALA A 38 15.19 -3.09 3.19
N THR A 39 13.88 -3.23 3.08
CA THR A 39 13.13 -3.10 1.83
C THR A 39 11.78 -2.42 2.13
N TYR A 40 11.00 -2.11 1.08
CA TYR A 40 9.68 -1.53 1.26
C TYR A 40 8.61 -2.50 0.77
N GLY A 41 7.45 -2.52 1.44
CA GLY A 41 6.37 -3.40 1.07
C GLY A 41 5.01 -2.92 1.60
N GLY A 42 4.00 -3.18 0.81
CA GLY A 42 2.59 -2.91 1.11
C GLY A 42 1.73 -3.64 0.11
N SER A 43 0.53 -4.07 0.51
CA SER A 43 -0.35 -4.85 -0.37
C SER A 43 -0.61 -4.12 -1.69
N GLU A 44 -1.04 -2.87 -1.60
CA GLU A 44 -1.41 -2.03 -2.73
C GLU A 44 -0.19 -1.51 -3.50
N ALA A 45 0.92 -1.22 -2.79
CA ALA A 45 2.20 -0.89 -3.42
C ALA A 45 2.74 -2.05 -4.27
N ASN A 46 2.62 -3.30 -3.78
CA ASN A 46 3.02 -4.48 -4.53
C ASN A 46 2.14 -4.69 -5.77
N VAL A 47 0.82 -4.45 -5.66
CA VAL A 47 -0.10 -4.46 -6.81
C VAL A 47 0.30 -3.39 -7.81
N ALA A 48 0.57 -2.16 -7.36
CA ALA A 48 1.00 -1.06 -8.20
C ALA A 48 2.27 -1.38 -9.00
N ILE A 49 3.31 -1.88 -8.33
CA ILE A 49 4.57 -2.29 -8.98
C ILE A 49 4.31 -3.41 -9.99
N SER A 50 3.46 -4.39 -9.66
CA SER A 50 3.13 -5.47 -10.59
C SER A 50 2.44 -4.94 -11.85
N LEU A 51 1.52 -3.98 -11.71
CA LEU A 51 0.82 -3.35 -12.84
C LEU A 51 1.80 -2.59 -13.74
N VAL A 52 2.71 -1.83 -13.15
CA VAL A 52 3.76 -1.12 -13.92
C VAL A 52 4.64 -2.10 -14.69
N ASN A 53 5.03 -3.23 -14.07
CA ASN A 53 5.80 -4.27 -14.75
C ASN A 53 5.04 -4.92 -15.92
N PHE A 54 3.70 -4.87 -15.91
CA PHE A 54 2.86 -5.27 -17.05
C PHE A 54 2.62 -4.13 -18.05
N GLY A 55 3.27 -2.99 -17.90
CA GLY A 55 3.14 -1.83 -18.79
C GLY A 55 1.86 -1.02 -18.56
N ILE A 56 1.20 -1.18 -17.43
CA ILE A 56 -0.02 -0.44 -17.08
C ILE A 56 0.38 0.81 -16.30
N PRO A 57 0.09 2.03 -16.79
CA PRO A 57 0.34 3.27 -16.05
C PRO A 57 -0.36 3.22 -14.68
N THR A 58 0.40 3.38 -13.61
CA THR A 58 -0.13 3.24 -12.25
C THR A 58 0.39 4.35 -11.35
N GLU A 59 -0.50 4.89 -10.54
CA GLU A 59 -0.24 5.88 -9.49
C GLU A 59 -0.46 5.24 -8.12
N PHE A 60 0.44 5.47 -7.19
CA PHE A 60 0.29 4.99 -5.81
C PHE A 60 0.01 6.15 -4.86
N VAL A 61 -1.06 6.02 -4.10
CA VAL A 61 -1.51 7.01 -3.13
C VAL A 61 -1.29 6.48 -1.72
N THR A 62 -0.58 7.27 -0.92
CA THR A 62 -0.28 6.95 0.48
C THR A 62 0.06 8.22 1.25
N ARG A 63 0.28 8.09 2.57
CA ARG A 63 0.82 9.16 3.41
C ARG A 63 2.11 8.73 4.07
N LEU A 64 3.17 9.53 3.91
CA LEU A 64 4.50 9.28 4.44
C LEU A 64 4.99 10.44 5.33
N PRO A 65 5.92 10.21 6.28
CA PRO A 65 6.54 11.30 7.02
C PRO A 65 7.51 12.11 6.13
N GLU A 66 7.79 13.34 6.55
CA GLU A 66 8.80 14.18 5.90
C GLU A 66 10.20 13.86 6.43
N ASN A 67 10.82 12.77 5.95
CA ASN A 67 12.18 12.38 6.37
C ASN A 67 12.90 11.57 5.28
N ALA A 68 14.21 11.35 5.50
CA ALA A 68 15.07 10.65 4.54
C ALA A 68 14.63 9.20 4.27
N MET A 69 14.00 8.51 5.24
CA MET A 69 13.51 7.14 5.05
C MET A 69 12.31 7.10 4.11
N ALA A 70 11.40 8.07 4.24
CA ALA A 70 10.28 8.22 3.32
C ALA A 70 10.77 8.56 1.90
N GLN A 71 11.78 9.44 1.76
CA GLN A 71 12.38 9.75 0.47
C GLN A 71 13.02 8.51 -0.16
N ALA A 72 13.73 7.70 0.61
CA ALA A 72 14.30 6.44 0.13
C ALA A 72 13.21 5.45 -0.33
N CYS A 73 12.06 5.41 0.36
CA CYS A 73 10.90 4.65 -0.06
C CYS A 73 10.37 5.14 -1.42
N VAL A 74 10.14 6.44 -1.56
CA VAL A 74 9.65 7.04 -2.82
C VAL A 74 10.62 6.74 -3.97
N ASN A 75 11.93 6.93 -3.76
CA ASN A 75 12.93 6.61 -4.77
C ASN A 75 12.89 5.13 -5.18
N SER A 76 12.68 4.24 -4.22
CA SER A 76 12.54 2.80 -4.50
C SER A 76 11.29 2.50 -5.34
N LEU A 77 10.16 3.14 -5.08
CA LEU A 77 8.94 2.99 -5.88
C LEU A 77 9.11 3.55 -7.29
N GLN A 78 9.71 4.74 -7.40
CA GLN A 78 9.99 5.39 -8.69
C GLN A 78 10.98 4.60 -9.56
N ALA A 79 11.91 3.86 -8.96
CA ALA A 79 12.84 3.00 -9.69
C ALA A 79 12.12 1.89 -10.50
N TYR A 80 10.89 1.52 -10.12
CA TYR A 80 10.02 0.64 -10.92
C TYR A 80 9.18 1.38 -11.95
N GLY A 81 9.27 2.72 -12.04
CA GLY A 81 8.41 3.54 -12.91
C GLY A 81 7.02 3.82 -12.35
N LEU A 82 6.81 3.61 -11.04
CA LEU A 82 5.54 3.88 -10.39
C LEU A 82 5.33 5.39 -10.22
N GLY A 83 4.13 5.89 -10.57
CA GLY A 83 3.69 7.25 -10.27
C GLY A 83 3.56 7.46 -8.77
N THR A 84 4.07 8.57 -8.26
CA THR A 84 4.14 8.89 -6.83
C THR A 84 3.63 10.30 -6.49
N ASP A 85 3.02 10.99 -7.45
CA ASP A 85 2.49 12.35 -7.25
C ASP A 85 1.29 12.38 -6.28
N GLY A 86 0.63 11.24 -6.09
CA GLY A 86 -0.44 11.04 -5.12
C GLY A 86 0.03 10.84 -3.69
N ILE A 87 1.35 10.83 -3.42
CA ILE A 87 1.88 10.69 -2.06
C ILE A 87 1.77 12.02 -1.32
N ILE A 88 1.07 12.02 -0.19
CA ILE A 88 1.00 13.17 0.70
C ILE A 88 1.95 12.99 1.89
N TYR A 89 2.47 14.09 2.39
CA TYR A 89 3.44 14.09 3.48
C TYR A 89 2.84 14.58 4.78
N GLY A 90 3.35 14.05 5.90
CA GLY A 90 2.96 14.42 7.25
C GLY A 90 3.00 13.21 8.21
N GLY A 91 2.72 13.48 9.49
CA GLY A 91 2.88 12.48 10.54
C GLY A 91 4.35 12.36 10.98
N LYS A 92 4.64 11.40 11.85
CA LYS A 92 5.95 11.32 12.53
C LYS A 92 6.82 10.16 12.04
N ARG A 93 6.23 9.06 11.58
CA ARG A 93 6.97 7.83 11.26
C ARG A 93 6.32 7.03 10.14
N MET A 94 7.12 6.28 9.41
CA MET A 94 6.68 5.20 8.55
C MET A 94 6.31 3.98 9.40
N GLY A 95 5.30 3.22 8.99
CA GLY A 95 5.03 1.91 9.57
C GLY A 95 6.20 0.95 9.29
N LEU A 96 6.45 0.04 10.23
CA LEU A 96 7.48 -0.99 10.13
C LEU A 96 6.86 -2.37 10.21
N TYR A 97 7.52 -3.36 9.64
CA TYR A 97 7.34 -4.75 10.02
C TYR A 97 8.65 -5.53 9.91
N PHE A 98 8.80 -6.46 10.84
CA PHE A 98 9.94 -7.36 10.90
C PHE A 98 9.53 -8.72 10.33
N LEU A 99 10.41 -9.32 9.54
CA LEU A 99 10.17 -10.61 8.89
C LEU A 99 11.27 -11.60 9.20
N GLU A 100 10.90 -12.72 9.82
CA GLU A 100 11.69 -13.94 9.77
C GLU A 100 11.19 -14.78 8.60
N SER A 101 12.03 -15.01 7.61
CA SER A 101 11.68 -15.90 6.50
C SER A 101 11.59 -17.35 6.99
N GLY A 102 10.54 -18.04 6.57
CA GLY A 102 10.38 -19.46 6.82
C GLY A 102 11.47 -20.29 6.14
N ALA A 103 11.81 -21.45 6.73
CA ALA A 103 12.75 -22.41 6.14
C ALA A 103 12.24 -23.82 6.39
N ALA A 104 12.23 -24.65 5.36
CA ALA A 104 11.72 -26.03 5.42
C ALA A 104 10.30 -26.09 6.08
N PHE A 105 10.17 -26.71 7.24
CA PHE A 105 8.91 -26.84 7.98
C PHE A 105 8.60 -25.66 8.92
N ARG A 106 9.48 -24.66 9.00
CA ARG A 106 9.28 -23.48 9.83
C ARG A 106 8.55 -22.41 9.05
N ASN A 107 7.40 -21.99 9.58
CA ASN A 107 6.65 -20.86 9.02
C ASN A 107 7.42 -19.53 9.15
N SER A 108 7.12 -18.59 8.25
CA SER A 108 7.55 -17.20 8.41
C SER A 108 6.89 -16.56 9.63
N ASN A 109 7.61 -15.69 10.32
CA ASN A 109 7.09 -14.91 11.43
C ASN A 109 7.13 -13.42 11.05
N VAL A 110 6.01 -12.72 11.25
CA VAL A 110 5.88 -11.30 10.94
C VAL A 110 5.46 -10.54 12.20
N VAL A 111 6.22 -9.53 12.57
CA VAL A 111 5.91 -8.63 13.68
C VAL A 111 5.67 -7.25 13.12
N TYR A 112 4.46 -6.70 13.31
CA TYR A 112 4.08 -5.37 12.87
C TYR A 112 4.32 -4.33 13.96
N ASP A 113 4.92 -3.20 13.58
CA ASP A 113 5.04 -1.97 14.35
C ASP A 113 4.55 -0.81 13.48
N ARG A 114 3.24 -0.62 13.43
CA ARG A 114 2.59 0.35 12.54
C ARG A 114 1.63 1.32 13.26
N GLU A 115 1.46 1.18 14.56
CA GLU A 115 0.63 2.10 15.34
C GLU A 115 1.19 3.52 15.24
N GLY A 116 0.31 4.51 15.04
CA GLY A 116 0.71 5.90 14.88
C GLY A 116 1.58 6.18 13.65
N SER A 117 1.64 5.27 12.66
CA SER A 117 2.29 5.56 11.39
C SER A 117 1.63 6.75 10.68
N SER A 118 2.36 7.41 9.79
CA SER A 118 1.82 8.53 9.01
C SER A 118 0.54 8.14 8.28
N PHE A 119 0.50 6.94 7.71
CA PHE A 119 -0.69 6.42 7.05
C PHE A 119 -1.84 6.17 8.04
N ALA A 120 -1.57 5.60 9.21
CA ALA A 120 -2.59 5.35 10.23
C ALA A 120 -3.23 6.65 10.80
N THR A 121 -2.57 7.80 10.62
CA THR A 121 -3.09 9.12 11.02
C THR A 121 -3.79 9.86 9.88
N LEU A 122 -4.11 9.16 8.78
CA LEU A 122 -4.85 9.72 7.64
C LEU A 122 -6.29 10.06 8.06
N ARG A 123 -6.82 11.17 7.53
CA ARG A 123 -8.19 11.64 7.79
C ARG A 123 -8.84 12.08 6.49
N PRO A 124 -10.18 12.10 6.41
CA PRO A 124 -10.90 12.69 5.30
C PRO A 124 -10.44 14.13 5.01
N GLY A 125 -10.45 14.52 3.74
CA GLY A 125 -10.05 15.85 3.28
C GLY A 125 -8.54 16.07 3.19
N MET A 126 -7.68 15.11 3.58
CA MET A 126 -6.23 15.24 3.44
C MET A 126 -5.73 14.95 2.02
N ILE A 127 -6.48 14.20 1.23
CA ILE A 127 -6.15 13.81 -0.14
C ILE A 127 -7.15 14.44 -1.09
N ASP A 128 -6.66 15.13 -2.12
CA ASP A 128 -7.50 15.67 -3.20
C ASP A 128 -7.84 14.54 -4.19
N TRP A 129 -8.84 13.74 -3.83
CA TRP A 129 -9.29 12.61 -4.64
C TRP A 129 -9.81 13.01 -6.01
N GLU A 130 -10.45 14.19 -6.13
CA GLU A 130 -10.94 14.70 -7.42
C GLU A 130 -9.78 14.85 -8.40
N LYS A 131 -8.71 15.50 -7.95
CA LYS A 131 -7.51 15.72 -8.76
C LYS A 131 -6.84 14.40 -9.11
N ILE A 132 -6.62 13.50 -8.14
CA ILE A 132 -5.86 12.25 -8.32
C ILE A 132 -6.60 11.28 -9.23
N LEU A 133 -7.93 11.22 -9.14
CA LEU A 133 -8.77 10.28 -9.88
C LEU A 133 -9.28 10.81 -11.23
N SER A 134 -9.07 12.08 -11.55
CA SER A 134 -9.64 12.75 -12.73
C SER A 134 -9.31 12.08 -14.06
N ASP A 135 -8.10 11.52 -14.19
CA ASP A 135 -7.59 10.83 -15.37
C ASP A 135 -7.45 9.30 -15.20
N ALA A 136 -7.96 8.79 -14.06
CA ALA A 136 -7.93 7.36 -13.76
C ALA A 136 -9.09 6.60 -14.44
N GLY A 137 -8.88 5.32 -14.70
CA GLY A 137 -9.92 4.39 -15.15
C GLY A 137 -10.27 3.33 -14.10
N TRP A 138 -9.38 3.15 -13.13
CA TRP A 138 -9.48 2.11 -12.13
C TRP A 138 -8.95 2.58 -10.78
N PHE A 139 -9.67 2.27 -9.72
CA PHE A 139 -9.25 2.50 -8.34
C PHE A 139 -9.15 1.17 -7.58
N HIS A 140 -7.98 0.89 -6.99
CA HIS A 140 -7.73 -0.33 -6.22
C HIS A 140 -7.33 -0.01 -4.78
N TRP A 141 -7.95 -0.71 -3.82
CA TRP A 141 -7.72 -0.54 -2.38
C TRP A 141 -7.80 -1.87 -1.64
N SER A 142 -7.50 -1.88 -0.34
CA SER A 142 -7.81 -3.03 0.53
C SER A 142 -8.42 -2.61 1.86
N GLY A 143 -9.10 -3.55 2.49
CA GLY A 143 -9.69 -3.37 3.81
C GLY A 143 -8.67 -3.12 4.93
N ILE A 144 -7.36 -3.29 4.67
CA ILE A 144 -6.31 -2.99 5.66
C ILE A 144 -6.33 -1.49 5.98
N ALA A 145 -6.37 -0.63 4.97
CA ALA A 145 -6.40 0.81 5.17
C ALA A 145 -7.56 1.24 6.07
N ALA A 146 -8.75 0.70 5.82
CA ALA A 146 -9.95 0.98 6.60
C ALA A 146 -9.95 0.34 8.02
N SER A 147 -9.08 -0.64 8.27
CA SER A 147 -9.04 -1.35 9.58
C SER A 147 -8.11 -0.73 10.61
N LEU A 148 -7.34 0.30 10.24
CA LEU A 148 -6.33 0.89 11.11
C LEU A 148 -6.91 1.90 12.10
N SER A 149 -7.91 2.66 11.68
CA SER A 149 -8.61 3.65 12.50
C SER A 149 -9.96 3.98 11.90
N GLN A 150 -10.86 4.61 12.67
CA GLN A 150 -12.14 5.09 12.16
C GLN A 150 -11.91 6.19 11.11
N GLU A 151 -10.98 7.11 11.36
CA GLU A 151 -10.63 8.17 10.41
C GLU A 151 -10.06 7.59 9.11
N GLY A 152 -9.27 6.52 9.20
CA GLY A 152 -8.77 5.78 8.04
C GLY A 152 -9.89 5.13 7.24
N ALA A 153 -10.91 4.58 7.91
CA ALA A 153 -12.12 4.04 7.26
C ALA A 153 -12.91 5.14 6.55
N ASP A 154 -13.08 6.29 7.19
CA ASP A 154 -13.78 7.44 6.63
C ASP A 154 -13.05 8.02 5.41
N ALA A 155 -11.71 8.09 5.47
CA ALA A 155 -10.88 8.49 4.31
C ALA A 155 -10.96 7.48 3.15
N CYS A 156 -11.06 6.18 3.44
CA CYS A 156 -11.31 5.16 2.41
C CYS A 156 -12.70 5.34 1.78
N LEU A 157 -13.71 5.65 2.59
CA LEU A 157 -15.06 5.87 2.10
C LEU A 157 -15.13 7.10 1.18
N GLU A 158 -14.45 8.20 1.54
CA GLU A 158 -14.32 9.39 0.71
C GLU A 158 -13.72 9.05 -0.66
N ALA A 159 -12.62 8.28 -0.69
CA ALA A 159 -11.99 7.82 -1.91
C ALA A 159 -12.94 6.99 -2.80
N LEU A 160 -13.65 6.04 -2.18
CA LEU A 160 -14.59 5.16 -2.87
C LEU A 160 -15.78 5.92 -3.45
N GLN A 161 -16.34 6.85 -2.69
CA GLN A 161 -17.44 7.71 -3.15
C GLN A 161 -17.01 8.59 -4.33
N THR A 162 -15.80 9.14 -4.28
CA THR A 162 -15.25 9.94 -5.38
C THR A 162 -14.99 9.08 -6.62
N ALA A 163 -14.40 7.88 -6.46
CA ALA A 163 -14.17 6.97 -7.56
C ALA A 163 -15.48 6.51 -8.23
N ASP A 164 -16.51 6.21 -7.44
CA ASP A 164 -17.84 5.84 -7.95
C ASP A 164 -18.50 6.98 -8.72
N ARG A 165 -18.49 8.20 -8.16
CA ARG A 165 -19.04 9.41 -8.79
C ARG A 165 -18.36 9.75 -10.12
N LEU A 166 -17.05 9.52 -10.20
CA LEU A 166 -16.27 9.68 -11.45
C LEU A 166 -16.42 8.50 -12.42
N GLY A 167 -17.16 7.45 -12.04
CA GLY A 167 -17.44 6.28 -12.88
C GLY A 167 -16.25 5.36 -13.08
N LEU A 168 -15.28 5.32 -12.15
CA LEU A 168 -14.13 4.42 -12.22
C LEU A 168 -14.56 2.97 -11.94
N THR A 169 -13.81 2.02 -12.49
CA THR A 169 -13.89 0.64 -12.02
C THR A 169 -13.21 0.55 -10.65
N ILE A 170 -13.91 -0.01 -9.66
CA ILE A 170 -13.40 -0.16 -8.30
C ILE A 170 -13.11 -1.62 -8.01
N SER A 171 -11.92 -1.91 -7.51
CA SER A 171 -11.56 -3.24 -6.98
C SER A 171 -11.02 -3.14 -5.57
N GLY A 172 -11.38 -4.11 -4.73
CA GLY A 172 -10.93 -4.13 -3.35
C GLY A 172 -10.59 -5.54 -2.88
N LYS A 173 -9.50 -5.68 -2.14
CA LYS A 173 -9.17 -6.91 -1.43
C LYS A 173 -9.86 -6.91 -0.07
N LYS A 174 -10.93 -7.71 0.06
CA LYS A 174 -11.58 -7.94 1.35
C LYS A 174 -10.68 -8.85 2.21
N ILE A 175 -10.28 -8.37 3.37
CA ILE A 175 -9.61 -9.20 4.39
C ILE A 175 -10.71 -9.88 5.18
N GLY A 176 -10.98 -11.15 4.88
CA GLY A 176 -11.90 -11.97 5.64
C GLY A 176 -11.20 -12.77 6.74
N ARG A 177 -11.95 -13.23 7.75
CA ARG A 177 -11.43 -14.12 8.80
C ARG A 177 -10.79 -15.41 8.24
N ALA A 178 -11.19 -15.86 7.05
CA ALA A 178 -10.61 -17.01 6.37
C ALA A 178 -9.16 -16.81 5.95
N SER A 179 -8.74 -15.60 5.54
CA SER A 179 -7.35 -15.33 5.16
C SER A 179 -6.38 -15.34 6.35
N CYS A 180 -6.90 -15.23 7.59
CA CYS A 180 -6.11 -15.37 8.81
C CYS A 180 -6.01 -16.81 9.30
N ARG A 181 -6.92 -17.71 8.89
CA ARG A 181 -6.92 -19.13 9.30
C ARG A 181 -6.05 -20.03 8.41
N GLU A 182 -5.77 -19.64 7.19
CA GLU A 182 -4.93 -20.43 6.27
C GLU A 182 -3.42 -20.21 6.47
N ARG A 183 -3.02 -19.46 7.50
CA ARG A 183 -1.61 -19.20 7.83
C ARG A 183 -1.20 -19.76 9.20
N VAL A 184 -1.88 -20.81 9.65
CA VAL A 184 -1.43 -21.60 10.80
C VAL A 184 -0.87 -22.92 10.30
#